data_bdacabaaefa9571280cee963bc7cc697
#
_entry.id   bdacabaaefa9571280cee963bc7cc697
#
_cell.length_a   1.000
_cell.length_b   1.000
_cell.length_c   1.000
_cell.angle_alpha   90.00
_cell.angle_beta   90.00
_cell.angle_gamma   90.00
#
_symmetry.space_group_name_H-M   'P 1'
#
loop_
_entity.id
_entity.type
_entity.pdbx_description
1 polymer ?
#
loop_
_entity_poly.entity_id
_entity_poly.type
_entity_poly.pdbx_seq_one_letter_code
_entity_poly.pdbx_strand_id
1 'polypeptide(L)'
;MKKIILFSLMMLLIFHISYGKNQNLKPEKRIYKVYKLSKEWESERNLKVPESVIYNSLLGKIYVSNINGKAGRKDGNGFISILNLKGKIEKLKWITKLDAPKGMAINQNKLFVTDIDHLVEIDIKKGLIIRKYLAPNASFLNDVAIDKKGNIYISDTGNDTIYKMSEGKVTVWLKGNDIKRPNGIYIEKETLYLGNCGDGCLKAISIKDKKIRILARIGRSIDGLVPDGEGNFIVSDWKGRTALIYQSGLLIDLLDTTKNKINSADIEYIVRDKLLIIPTFFDNRVISYRVKRMN
;
A
#
# COMPACT_ATOMS: atom_id res chain seq x y z
N MET A 1 49.97 13.08 -30.52
CA MET A 1 48.88 12.24 -29.96
C MET A 1 48.70 12.55 -28.49
N LYS A 2 47.71 13.42 -28.14
CA LYS A 2 47.46 13.83 -26.79
C LYS A 2 46.27 13.03 -26.23
N LYS A 3 46.47 12.30 -25.13
CA LYS A 3 45.44 11.62 -24.40
C LYS A 3 44.63 12.63 -23.60
N ILE A 4 43.31 12.70 -23.84
CA ILE A 4 42.36 13.49 -23.08
C ILE A 4 41.83 12.56 -21.98
N ILE A 5 42.11 12.91 -20.71
CA ILE A 5 41.56 12.27 -19.53
C ILE A 5 40.31 13.05 -19.16
N LEU A 6 39.14 12.39 -19.22
CA LEU A 6 37.85 12.97 -18.82
C LEU A 6 37.68 12.78 -17.30
N PHE A 7 37.81 13.86 -16.53
CA PHE A 7 37.43 13.89 -15.11
C PHE A 7 35.92 14.15 -15.00
N SER A 8 35.19 13.18 -14.47
CA SER A 8 33.80 13.35 -14.09
C SER A 8 33.71 14.16 -12.79
N LEU A 9 33.23 15.39 -12.90
CA LEU A 9 33.02 16.31 -11.79
C LEU A 9 31.67 16.02 -11.16
N MET A 10 31.66 15.39 -10.00
CA MET A 10 30.50 15.17 -9.17
C MET A 10 30.13 16.46 -8.43
N MET A 11 29.11 17.16 -8.94
CA MET A 11 28.66 18.44 -8.39
C MET A 11 27.85 18.21 -7.09
N LEU A 12 28.45 18.50 -5.95
CA LEU A 12 27.80 18.55 -4.64
C LEU A 12 27.02 19.87 -4.52
N LEU A 13 25.69 19.84 -4.66
CA LEU A 13 24.86 20.99 -4.35
C LEU A 13 24.67 21.11 -2.82
N ILE A 14 25.35 22.07 -2.21
CA ILE A 14 25.15 22.45 -0.81
C ILE A 14 24.08 23.54 -0.80
N PHE A 15 22.87 23.23 -0.32
CA PHE A 15 21.87 24.25 0.01
C PHE A 15 22.18 24.83 1.38
N HIS A 16 22.58 26.11 1.42
CA HIS A 16 22.65 26.90 2.65
C HIS A 16 21.24 27.37 3.02
N ILE A 17 20.68 26.80 4.09
CA ILE A 17 19.56 27.41 4.80
C ILE A 17 20.13 28.02 6.07
N SER A 18 20.14 29.36 6.13
CA SER A 18 20.54 30.12 7.32
C SER A 18 19.44 30.02 8.38
N TYR A 19 19.70 29.28 9.46
CA TYR A 19 18.96 29.37 10.71
C TYR A 19 19.86 29.82 11.84
N GLY A 20 19.30 30.68 12.72
CA GLY A 20 19.96 31.41 13.77
C GLY A 20 20.85 30.57 14.70
N LYS A 21 21.84 31.24 15.23
CA LYS A 21 22.84 30.76 16.20
C LYS A 21 22.21 30.04 17.38
N ASN A 22 22.46 28.71 17.53
CA ASN A 22 23.01 28.08 18.73
C ASN A 22 23.06 26.57 18.60
N GLN A 23 24.16 26.01 19.12
CA GLN A 23 24.54 24.63 19.35
C GLN A 23 25.32 23.93 18.22
N ASN A 24 26.58 23.62 18.59
CA ASN A 24 27.52 22.73 17.92
C ASN A 24 27.00 21.26 17.94
N LEU A 25 25.97 20.95 17.18
CA LEU A 25 25.61 19.58 16.86
C LEU A 25 26.36 19.20 15.58
N LYS A 26 27.38 18.37 15.71
CA LYS A 26 28.00 17.68 14.58
C LYS A 26 26.85 17.00 13.80
N PRO A 27 26.76 17.15 12.45
CA PRO A 27 25.76 16.44 11.68
C PRO A 27 25.98 14.95 11.91
N GLU A 28 25.02 14.29 12.54
CA GLU A 28 25.00 12.82 12.59
C GLU A 28 25.07 12.29 11.17
N LYS A 29 26.10 11.55 10.85
CA LYS A 29 26.27 10.88 9.56
C LYS A 29 25.23 9.76 9.49
N ARG A 30 24.04 10.07 9.01
CA ARG A 30 22.98 9.07 8.84
C ARG A 30 23.42 8.09 7.77
N ILE A 31 23.80 6.89 8.18
CA ILE A 31 24.11 5.79 7.27
C ILE A 31 22.76 5.19 6.86
N TYR A 32 22.36 5.43 5.61
CA TYR A 32 21.17 4.81 5.06
C TYR A 32 21.48 3.36 4.69
N LYS A 33 20.58 2.46 5.11
CA LYS A 33 20.70 1.05 4.78
C LYS A 33 20.36 0.85 3.31
N VAL A 34 21.18 0.14 2.57
CA VAL A 34 20.90 -0.27 1.19
C VAL A 34 20.22 -1.63 1.22
N TYR A 35 19.15 -1.78 0.46
CA TYR A 35 18.39 -3.01 0.37
C TYR A 35 18.43 -3.56 -1.05
N LYS A 36 18.41 -4.90 -1.15
CA LYS A 36 18.29 -5.64 -2.42
C LYS A 36 17.08 -6.57 -2.32
N LEU A 37 16.30 -6.62 -3.38
CA LEU A 37 15.24 -7.60 -3.54
C LEU A 37 15.76 -8.82 -4.31
N SER A 38 15.41 -10.01 -3.83
CA SER A 38 15.57 -11.26 -4.57
C SER A 38 14.22 -11.94 -4.70
N LYS A 39 13.82 -12.31 -5.92
CA LYS A 39 12.56 -13.03 -6.13
C LYS A 39 12.58 -14.34 -5.34
N GLU A 40 11.56 -14.59 -4.54
CA GLU A 40 11.41 -15.79 -3.72
C GLU A 40 10.50 -16.81 -4.39
N TRP A 41 9.33 -16.35 -4.84
CA TRP A 41 8.36 -17.14 -5.58
C TRP A 41 7.44 -16.24 -6.42
N GLU A 42 6.72 -16.87 -7.35
CA GLU A 42 5.59 -16.27 -8.05
C GLU A 42 4.45 -17.28 -8.14
N SER A 43 3.22 -16.81 -8.09
CA SER A 43 2.05 -17.66 -8.29
C SER A 43 1.85 -17.98 -9.77
N GLU A 44 1.01 -18.98 -10.05
CA GLU A 44 0.48 -19.19 -11.39
C GLU A 44 -0.31 -17.95 -11.86
N ARG A 45 -0.38 -17.74 -13.20
CA ARG A 45 -1.14 -16.65 -13.82
C ARG A 45 -2.64 -16.96 -13.95
N ASN A 46 -3.22 -17.55 -12.92
CA ASN A 46 -4.63 -17.92 -12.86
C ASN A 46 -5.50 -16.87 -12.15
N LEU A 47 -4.85 -15.92 -11.45
CA LEU A 47 -5.53 -14.77 -10.85
C LEU A 47 -6.08 -13.84 -11.96
N LYS A 48 -7.03 -12.97 -11.60
CA LYS A 48 -7.69 -12.09 -12.58
C LYS A 48 -7.65 -10.63 -12.10
N VAL A 49 -6.67 -9.89 -12.62
CA VAL A 49 -6.43 -8.51 -12.21
C VAL A 49 -6.30 -8.43 -10.67
N PRO A 50 -5.31 -9.15 -10.06
CA PRO A 50 -5.08 -9.10 -8.62
C PRO A 50 -4.66 -7.69 -8.24
N GLU A 51 -5.36 -7.11 -7.25
CA GLU A 51 -5.19 -5.71 -6.90
C GLU A 51 -4.57 -5.53 -5.52
N SER A 52 -5.01 -6.29 -4.52
CA SER A 52 -4.46 -6.22 -3.16
C SER A 52 -4.14 -7.60 -2.62
N VAL A 53 -3.19 -7.64 -1.69
CA VAL A 53 -2.82 -8.84 -0.93
C VAL A 53 -2.75 -8.53 0.55
N ILE A 54 -3.19 -9.46 1.40
CA ILE A 54 -3.04 -9.35 2.84
C ILE A 54 -2.69 -10.70 3.46
N TYR A 55 -1.73 -10.69 4.39
CA TYR A 55 -1.29 -11.88 5.11
C TYR A 55 -2.04 -12.08 6.42
N ASN A 56 -2.68 -13.23 6.57
CA ASN A 56 -3.24 -13.67 7.84
C ASN A 56 -2.22 -14.51 8.61
N SER A 57 -1.57 -13.91 9.60
CA SER A 57 -0.52 -14.55 10.38
C SER A 57 -1.02 -15.72 11.25
N LEU A 58 -2.29 -15.72 11.65
CA LEU A 58 -2.88 -16.78 12.45
C LEU A 58 -3.11 -18.06 11.64
N LEU A 59 -3.45 -17.91 10.36
CA LEU A 59 -3.76 -19.05 9.49
C LEU A 59 -2.62 -19.40 8.53
N GLY A 60 -1.59 -18.54 8.42
CA GLY A 60 -0.50 -18.70 7.45
C GLY A 60 -0.98 -18.61 6.00
N LYS A 61 -2.00 -17.79 5.73
CA LYS A 61 -2.63 -17.63 4.41
C LYS A 61 -2.49 -16.21 3.90
N ILE A 62 -2.40 -16.08 2.58
CA ILE A 62 -2.45 -14.82 1.85
C ILE A 62 -3.80 -14.75 1.15
N TYR A 63 -4.56 -13.69 1.41
CA TYR A 63 -5.76 -13.36 0.65
C TYR A 63 -5.38 -12.41 -0.48
N VAL A 64 -6.01 -12.59 -1.64
CA VAL A 64 -5.78 -11.77 -2.84
C VAL A 64 -7.12 -11.32 -3.37
N SER A 65 -7.34 -10.01 -3.47
CA SER A 65 -8.49 -9.45 -4.16
C SER A 65 -8.28 -9.48 -5.67
N ASN A 66 -9.31 -9.91 -6.41
CA ASN A 66 -9.27 -10.01 -7.87
C ASN A 66 -10.41 -9.18 -8.44
N ILE A 67 -10.08 -8.11 -9.15
CA ILE A 67 -11.07 -7.25 -9.84
C ILE A 67 -11.80 -8.03 -10.94
N ASN A 68 -11.09 -8.88 -11.67
CA ASN A 68 -11.60 -9.70 -12.77
C ASN A 68 -12.31 -8.88 -13.86
N GLY A 69 -11.72 -7.75 -14.25
CA GLY A 69 -12.29 -6.89 -15.28
C GLY A 69 -11.92 -5.42 -15.10
N LYS A 70 -12.92 -4.54 -15.17
CA LYS A 70 -12.72 -3.09 -15.02
C LYS A 70 -12.92 -2.67 -13.57
N ALA A 71 -11.99 -1.92 -13.01
CA ALA A 71 -11.94 -1.53 -11.60
C ALA A 71 -13.13 -0.69 -11.06
N GLY A 72 -13.95 -0.12 -11.94
CA GLY A 72 -15.16 0.63 -11.57
C GLY A 72 -16.47 -0.01 -12.02
N ARG A 73 -16.47 -1.27 -12.49
CA ARG A 73 -17.65 -1.93 -13.02
C ARG A 73 -18.34 -2.78 -11.97
N LYS A 74 -19.62 -2.55 -11.77
CA LYS A 74 -20.50 -3.36 -10.93
C LYS A 74 -21.10 -4.51 -11.77
N ASP A 75 -20.39 -5.64 -11.82
CA ASP A 75 -20.79 -6.80 -12.64
C ASP A 75 -20.78 -8.14 -11.89
N GLY A 76 -20.49 -8.10 -10.58
CA GLY A 76 -20.56 -9.26 -9.69
C GLY A 76 -19.53 -10.34 -9.99
N ASN A 77 -18.51 -10.08 -10.80
CA ASN A 77 -17.56 -11.10 -11.26
C ASN A 77 -16.27 -11.14 -10.44
N GLY A 78 -16.01 -10.14 -9.58
CA GLY A 78 -14.86 -10.06 -8.70
C GLY A 78 -14.86 -11.16 -7.61
N PHE A 79 -13.69 -11.48 -7.09
CA PHE A 79 -13.53 -12.54 -6.12
C PHE A 79 -12.28 -12.38 -5.25
N ILE A 80 -12.23 -13.10 -4.13
CA ILE A 80 -11.03 -13.24 -3.29
C ILE A 80 -10.46 -14.64 -3.47
N SER A 81 -9.13 -14.73 -3.62
CA SER A 81 -8.37 -15.99 -3.65
C SER A 81 -7.62 -16.22 -2.34
N ILE A 82 -7.27 -17.48 -2.08
CA ILE A 82 -6.37 -17.88 -0.99
C ILE A 82 -5.12 -18.51 -1.57
N LEU A 83 -3.96 -18.00 -1.15
CA LEU A 83 -2.65 -18.57 -1.42
C LEU A 83 -1.97 -19.01 -0.10
N ASN A 84 -1.06 -19.97 -0.19
CA ASN A 84 -0.13 -20.24 0.90
C ASN A 84 1.12 -19.36 0.81
N LEU A 85 1.98 -19.43 1.83
CA LEU A 85 3.24 -18.63 1.89
C LEU A 85 4.29 -18.99 0.82
N LYS A 86 4.06 -20.06 0.04
CA LYS A 86 4.91 -20.45 -1.11
C LYS A 86 4.32 -19.99 -2.45
N GLY A 87 3.27 -19.18 -2.43
CA GLY A 87 2.61 -18.64 -3.63
C GLY A 87 1.68 -19.61 -4.36
N LYS A 88 1.48 -20.84 -3.83
CA LYS A 88 0.53 -21.79 -4.42
C LYS A 88 -0.91 -21.33 -4.14
N ILE A 89 -1.72 -21.24 -5.18
CA ILE A 89 -3.16 -20.96 -5.08
C ILE A 89 -3.84 -22.19 -4.50
N GLU A 90 -4.38 -22.07 -3.28
CA GLU A 90 -5.13 -23.12 -2.61
C GLU A 90 -6.62 -23.04 -2.95
N LYS A 91 -7.14 -21.85 -3.12
CA LYS A 91 -8.53 -21.60 -3.50
C LYS A 91 -8.62 -20.38 -4.40
N LEU A 92 -8.85 -20.58 -5.68
CA LEU A 92 -8.89 -19.48 -6.66
C LEU A 92 -10.07 -18.55 -6.41
N LYS A 93 -11.27 -19.06 -6.20
CA LYS A 93 -12.50 -18.30 -5.93
C LYS A 93 -13.05 -18.70 -4.57
N TRP A 94 -12.46 -18.16 -3.50
CA TRP A 94 -12.90 -18.41 -2.12
C TRP A 94 -14.16 -17.63 -1.77
N ILE A 95 -14.17 -16.34 -2.04
CA ILE A 95 -15.36 -15.47 -1.96
C ILE A 95 -15.65 -14.96 -3.37
N THR A 96 -16.90 -14.97 -3.77
CA THR A 96 -17.38 -14.54 -5.09
C THR A 96 -18.52 -13.53 -4.94
N LYS A 97 -19.05 -13.03 -6.07
CA LYS A 97 -20.14 -12.04 -6.12
C LYS A 97 -19.73 -10.68 -5.52
N LEU A 98 -18.46 -10.35 -5.70
CA LEU A 98 -17.95 -9.00 -5.53
C LEU A 98 -17.92 -8.31 -6.90
N ASP A 99 -17.91 -7.00 -6.91
CA ASP A 99 -17.84 -6.23 -8.17
C ASP A 99 -16.39 -6.04 -8.62
N ALA A 100 -15.64 -5.20 -7.92
CA ALA A 100 -14.23 -4.94 -8.18
C ALA A 100 -13.47 -4.76 -6.86
N PRO A 101 -13.27 -5.87 -6.11
CA PRO A 101 -12.66 -5.82 -4.79
C PRO A 101 -11.22 -5.32 -4.86
N LYS A 102 -10.83 -4.47 -3.89
CA LYS A 102 -9.51 -3.86 -3.80
C LYS A 102 -8.88 -4.07 -2.43
N GLY A 103 -8.50 -3.01 -1.73
CA GLY A 103 -7.81 -3.07 -0.45
C GLY A 103 -8.52 -3.89 0.61
N MET A 104 -7.74 -4.53 1.46
CA MET A 104 -8.23 -5.47 2.47
C MET A 104 -7.62 -5.21 3.83
N ALA A 105 -8.41 -5.45 4.90
CA ALA A 105 -7.91 -5.45 6.28
C ALA A 105 -8.50 -6.61 7.07
N ILE A 106 -7.72 -7.14 8.03
CA ILE A 106 -8.14 -8.24 8.90
C ILE A 106 -8.30 -7.73 10.33
N ASN A 107 -9.42 -8.06 10.95
CA ASN A 107 -9.64 -7.90 12.39
C ASN A 107 -10.20 -9.20 12.97
N GLN A 108 -9.40 -9.91 13.76
CA GLN A 108 -9.76 -11.22 14.32
C GLN A 108 -10.18 -12.23 13.24
N ASN A 109 -11.44 -12.68 13.24
CA ASN A 109 -11.99 -13.63 12.28
C ASN A 109 -12.72 -12.94 11.10
N LYS A 110 -12.51 -11.64 10.92
CA LYS A 110 -13.20 -10.85 9.90
C LYS A 110 -12.19 -10.30 8.90
N LEU A 111 -12.49 -10.47 7.61
CA LEU A 111 -11.82 -9.80 6.51
C LEU A 111 -12.76 -8.72 6.00
N PHE A 112 -12.25 -7.49 5.95
CA PHE A 112 -12.93 -6.36 5.33
C PHE A 112 -12.28 -6.09 3.98
N VAL A 113 -13.10 -5.86 2.95
CA VAL A 113 -12.63 -5.56 1.60
C VAL A 113 -13.45 -4.43 1.00
N THR A 114 -12.79 -3.50 0.35
CA THR A 114 -13.45 -2.42 -0.42
C THR A 114 -13.95 -2.96 -1.74
N ASP A 115 -15.17 -2.59 -2.13
CA ASP A 115 -15.82 -3.05 -3.36
C ASP A 115 -16.63 -1.91 -3.98
N ILE A 116 -15.96 -1.07 -4.77
CA ILE A 116 -16.47 0.14 -5.45
C ILE A 116 -17.03 1.19 -4.48
N ASP A 117 -18.23 1.00 -3.95
CA ASP A 117 -18.92 1.93 -3.04
C ASP A 117 -19.35 1.26 -1.74
N HIS A 118 -18.97 -0.01 -1.55
CA HIS A 118 -19.26 -0.77 -0.34
C HIS A 118 -17.97 -1.23 0.36
N LEU A 119 -18.03 -1.25 1.70
CA LEU A 119 -17.13 -2.08 2.50
C LEU A 119 -17.83 -3.43 2.74
N VAL A 120 -17.18 -4.52 2.38
CA VAL A 120 -17.72 -5.88 2.51
C VAL A 120 -17.05 -6.57 3.69
N GLU A 121 -17.86 -7.09 4.63
CA GLU A 121 -17.42 -7.86 5.78
C GLU A 121 -17.59 -9.35 5.49
N ILE A 122 -16.50 -10.12 5.70
CA ILE A 122 -16.43 -11.56 5.41
C ILE A 122 -16.03 -12.30 6.69
N ASP A 123 -16.73 -13.36 7.04
CA ASP A 123 -16.31 -14.33 8.06
C ASP A 123 -15.25 -15.26 7.47
N ILE A 124 -14.02 -15.17 8.00
CA ILE A 124 -12.89 -15.94 7.50
C ILE A 124 -13.09 -17.46 7.70
N LYS A 125 -13.56 -17.88 8.86
CA LYS A 125 -13.74 -19.30 9.18
C LYS A 125 -14.85 -19.93 8.35
N LYS A 126 -15.96 -19.21 8.16
CA LYS A 126 -17.11 -19.70 7.40
C LYS A 126 -16.93 -19.55 5.89
N GLY A 127 -16.07 -18.63 5.45
CA GLY A 127 -15.88 -18.32 4.03
C GLY A 127 -17.14 -17.71 3.39
N LEU A 128 -17.80 -16.81 4.10
CA LEU A 128 -19.02 -16.16 3.61
C LEU A 128 -19.04 -14.64 3.87
N ILE A 129 -19.69 -13.90 2.97
CA ILE A 129 -20.03 -12.49 3.17
C ILE A 129 -21.07 -12.39 4.28
N ILE A 130 -20.75 -11.61 5.34
CA ILE A 130 -21.67 -11.32 6.45
C ILE A 130 -22.54 -10.13 6.10
N ARG A 131 -21.91 -9.05 5.59
CA ARG A 131 -22.58 -7.77 5.37
C ARG A 131 -21.83 -6.91 4.35
N LYS A 132 -22.60 -6.08 3.63
CA LYS A 132 -22.10 -4.99 2.80
C LYS A 132 -22.54 -3.67 3.41
N TYR A 133 -21.62 -2.73 3.60
CA TYR A 133 -21.86 -1.41 4.16
C TYR A 133 -21.66 -0.37 3.06
N LEU A 134 -22.73 0.31 2.68
CA LEU A 134 -22.65 1.39 1.70
C LEU A 134 -21.91 2.60 2.31
N ALA A 135 -20.91 3.09 1.60
CA ALA A 135 -20.27 4.38 1.91
C ALA A 135 -21.04 5.50 1.19
N PRO A 136 -21.59 6.50 1.90
CA PRO A 136 -22.46 7.51 1.28
C PRO A 136 -21.72 8.33 0.21
N ASN A 137 -22.23 8.35 -1.02
CA ASN A 137 -21.65 9.06 -2.16
C ASN A 137 -20.22 8.60 -2.54
N ALA A 138 -19.81 7.40 -2.14
CA ALA A 138 -18.56 6.84 -2.58
C ALA A 138 -18.57 6.55 -4.08
N SER A 139 -17.41 6.69 -4.72
CA SER A 139 -17.28 6.46 -6.15
C SER A 139 -16.20 5.44 -6.52
N PHE A 140 -15.15 5.35 -5.73
CA PHE A 140 -14.03 4.43 -5.97
C PHE A 140 -13.28 4.15 -4.66
N LEU A 141 -13.95 3.40 -3.76
CA LEU A 141 -13.28 2.92 -2.55
C LEU A 141 -12.06 2.10 -2.96
N ASN A 142 -10.93 2.39 -2.33
CA ASN A 142 -9.68 1.77 -2.70
C ASN A 142 -9.11 0.95 -1.54
N ASP A 143 -8.53 1.57 -0.53
CA ASP A 143 -7.87 0.84 0.53
C ASP A 143 -8.56 1.00 1.89
N VAL A 144 -8.20 0.13 2.85
CA VAL A 144 -8.84 0.05 4.16
C VAL A 144 -7.84 -0.28 5.26
N ALA A 145 -7.92 0.44 6.37
CA ALA A 145 -7.13 0.17 7.57
C ALA A 145 -8.00 0.18 8.84
N ILE A 146 -7.57 -0.52 9.88
CA ILE A 146 -8.30 -0.69 11.14
C ILE A 146 -7.44 -0.20 12.29
N ASP A 147 -8.00 0.68 13.14
CA ASP A 147 -7.32 1.12 14.35
C ASP A 147 -7.47 0.10 15.50
N LYS A 148 -6.72 0.30 16.58
CA LYS A 148 -6.76 -0.59 17.77
C LYS A 148 -8.10 -0.61 18.48
N LYS A 149 -8.99 0.37 18.24
CA LYS A 149 -10.34 0.44 18.79
C LYS A 149 -11.37 -0.27 17.91
N GLY A 150 -10.93 -0.81 16.75
CA GLY A 150 -11.80 -1.47 15.78
C GLY A 150 -12.52 -0.52 14.82
N ASN A 151 -12.20 0.79 14.83
CA ASN A 151 -12.72 1.68 13.79
C ASN A 151 -12.01 1.39 12.47
N ILE A 152 -12.76 1.42 11.38
CA ILE A 152 -12.27 1.15 10.04
C ILE A 152 -12.22 2.45 9.25
N TYR A 153 -11.09 2.72 8.62
CA TYR A 153 -10.89 3.88 7.75
C TYR A 153 -10.72 3.40 6.32
N ILE A 154 -11.36 4.11 5.38
CA ILE A 154 -11.48 3.67 3.99
C ILE A 154 -11.16 4.85 3.09
N SER A 155 -10.20 4.70 2.16
CA SER A 155 -9.92 5.71 1.14
C SER A 155 -10.88 5.61 -0.04
N ASP A 156 -11.31 6.75 -0.56
CA ASP A 156 -12.05 6.87 -1.81
C ASP A 156 -11.25 7.73 -2.79
N THR A 157 -10.57 7.07 -3.71
CA THR A 157 -9.73 7.71 -4.72
C THR A 157 -10.53 8.56 -5.71
N GLY A 158 -11.81 8.28 -5.85
CA GLY A 158 -12.68 8.93 -6.84
C GLY A 158 -13.22 10.30 -6.41
N ASN A 159 -13.30 10.58 -5.10
CA ASN A 159 -13.91 11.82 -4.60
C ASN A 159 -13.17 12.50 -3.45
N ASP A 160 -11.85 12.25 -3.33
CA ASP A 160 -10.96 12.89 -2.33
C ASP A 160 -11.48 12.75 -0.89
N THR A 161 -11.90 11.53 -0.51
CA THR A 161 -12.56 11.28 0.76
C THR A 161 -11.91 10.13 1.52
N ILE A 162 -11.82 10.25 2.83
CA ILE A 162 -11.60 9.12 3.75
C ILE A 162 -12.88 8.96 4.55
N TYR A 163 -13.45 7.76 4.51
CA TYR A 163 -14.57 7.37 5.35
C TYR A 163 -14.08 6.74 6.64
N LYS A 164 -14.94 6.74 7.65
CA LYS A 164 -14.77 5.97 8.88
C LYS A 164 -16.01 5.13 9.11
N MET A 165 -15.82 3.84 9.36
CA MET A 165 -16.85 2.97 9.90
C MET A 165 -16.63 2.77 11.41
N SER A 166 -17.66 3.06 12.19
CA SER A 166 -17.73 2.82 13.62
C SER A 166 -19.12 2.31 13.94
N GLU A 167 -19.24 1.28 14.78
CA GLU A 167 -20.53 0.70 15.19
C GLU A 167 -21.45 0.34 14.00
N GLY A 168 -20.85 -0.13 12.91
CA GLY A 168 -21.58 -0.55 11.72
C GLY A 168 -22.13 0.58 10.84
N LYS A 169 -21.75 1.84 11.10
CA LYS A 169 -22.13 3.01 10.30
C LYS A 169 -20.92 3.61 9.60
N VAL A 170 -20.99 3.74 8.27
CA VAL A 170 -19.97 4.42 7.45
C VAL A 170 -20.33 5.89 7.31
N THR A 171 -19.40 6.77 7.63
CA THR A 171 -19.55 8.23 7.53
C THR A 171 -18.30 8.87 6.96
N VAL A 172 -18.41 10.06 6.38
CA VAL A 172 -17.27 10.85 5.95
C VAL A 172 -16.44 11.26 7.17
N TRP A 173 -15.18 10.86 7.21
CA TRP A 173 -14.26 11.26 8.27
C TRP A 173 -13.44 12.48 7.89
N LEU A 174 -12.89 12.48 6.65
CA LEU A 174 -12.10 13.59 6.11
C LEU A 174 -12.37 13.71 4.62
N LYS A 175 -12.51 14.95 4.11
CA LYS A 175 -12.70 15.24 2.70
C LYS A 175 -12.05 16.55 2.36
N GLY A 176 -11.43 16.66 1.18
CA GLY A 176 -10.90 17.93 0.68
C GLY A 176 -9.63 17.80 -0.14
N ASN A 177 -9.19 18.95 -0.65
CA ASN A 177 -8.05 19.04 -1.57
C ASN A 177 -6.70 18.61 -0.96
N ASP A 178 -6.60 18.57 0.37
CA ASP A 178 -5.38 18.16 1.07
C ASP A 178 -5.15 16.65 1.05
N ILE A 179 -6.15 15.88 0.59
CA ILE A 179 -6.07 14.42 0.46
C ILE A 179 -6.34 13.95 -0.97
N LYS A 180 -5.76 14.61 -1.97
CA LYS A 180 -5.95 14.36 -3.40
C LYS A 180 -5.81 12.90 -3.77
N ARG A 181 -6.90 12.27 -4.26
CA ARG A 181 -6.97 10.88 -4.69
C ARG A 181 -6.29 9.94 -3.69
N PRO A 182 -6.82 9.85 -2.44
CA PRO A 182 -6.28 9.00 -1.40
C PRO A 182 -6.30 7.54 -1.86
N ASN A 183 -5.24 6.78 -1.57
CA ASN A 183 -5.14 5.37 -1.92
C ASN A 183 -4.62 4.58 -0.71
N GLY A 184 -3.39 4.07 -0.70
CA GLY A 184 -2.86 3.25 0.38
C GLY A 184 -3.00 3.87 1.76
N ILE A 185 -3.55 3.12 2.71
CA ILE A 185 -3.76 3.57 4.10
C ILE A 185 -3.11 2.61 5.08
N TYR A 186 -2.39 3.17 6.05
CA TYR A 186 -1.89 2.43 7.20
C TYR A 186 -2.17 3.20 8.50
N ILE A 187 -2.49 2.50 9.59
CA ILE A 187 -2.73 3.13 10.89
C ILE A 187 -1.77 2.58 11.93
N GLU A 188 -1.05 3.47 12.59
CA GLU A 188 -0.27 3.15 13.76
C GLU A 188 -0.57 4.14 14.89
N LYS A 189 -0.93 3.59 16.08
CA LYS A 189 -1.34 4.39 17.24
C LYS A 189 -2.49 5.34 16.89
N GLU A 190 -2.31 6.65 17.05
CA GLU A 190 -3.30 7.69 16.76
C GLU A 190 -2.95 8.44 15.44
N THR A 191 -2.24 7.79 14.51
CA THR A 191 -1.85 8.38 13.23
C THR A 191 -2.30 7.50 12.07
N LEU A 192 -3.02 8.09 11.14
CA LEU A 192 -3.31 7.53 9.83
C LEU A 192 -2.24 8.00 8.85
N TYR A 193 -1.53 7.07 8.26
CA TYR A 193 -0.60 7.32 7.16
C TYR A 193 -1.34 7.11 5.84
N LEU A 194 -1.15 8.04 4.92
CA LEU A 194 -1.89 8.09 3.66
C LEU A 194 -0.94 8.26 2.48
N GLY A 195 -0.99 7.32 1.56
CA GLY A 195 -0.41 7.44 0.24
C GLY A 195 -1.39 8.05 -0.74
N ASN A 196 -0.97 9.08 -1.47
CA ASN A 196 -1.82 9.76 -2.42
C ASN A 196 -1.43 9.46 -3.88
N CYS A 197 -2.40 9.04 -4.69
CA CYS A 197 -2.22 8.93 -6.14
C CYS A 197 -2.13 10.30 -6.81
N GLY A 198 -2.87 11.29 -6.30
CA GLY A 198 -3.05 12.57 -7.00
C GLY A 198 -1.89 13.53 -6.90
N ASP A 199 -1.19 13.57 -5.77
CA ASP A 199 -0.07 14.49 -5.55
C ASP A 199 1.26 13.79 -5.21
N GLY A 200 1.26 12.46 -5.17
CA GLY A 200 2.47 11.68 -4.88
C GLY A 200 3.07 11.95 -3.51
N CYS A 201 2.23 12.27 -2.53
CA CYS A 201 2.65 12.55 -1.17
C CYS A 201 2.35 11.37 -0.24
N LEU A 202 3.31 11.07 0.64
CA LEU A 202 3.05 10.33 1.86
C LEU A 202 2.71 11.34 2.96
N LYS A 203 1.57 11.18 3.60
CA LYS A 203 1.06 12.08 4.64
C LYS A 203 0.82 11.33 5.94
N ALA A 204 1.00 12.03 7.06
CA ALA A 204 0.56 11.60 8.39
C ALA A 204 -0.61 12.47 8.83
N ILE A 205 -1.71 11.85 9.21
CA ILE A 205 -2.94 12.51 9.62
C ILE A 205 -3.25 12.08 11.06
N SER A 206 -3.33 13.05 11.96
CA SER A 206 -3.72 12.80 13.35
C SER A 206 -5.18 12.36 13.42
N ILE A 207 -5.44 11.20 14.02
CA ILE A 207 -6.82 10.70 14.19
C ILE A 207 -7.62 11.59 15.13
N LYS A 208 -6.97 12.22 16.09
CA LYS A 208 -7.61 13.05 17.11
C LYS A 208 -8.14 14.37 16.56
N ASP A 209 -7.30 15.12 15.83
CA ASP A 209 -7.60 16.50 15.39
C ASP A 209 -7.52 16.71 13.89
N LYS A 210 -7.30 15.64 13.13
CA LYS A 210 -7.23 15.61 11.64
C LYS A 210 -6.14 16.50 11.04
N LYS A 211 -5.15 16.93 11.84
CA LYS A 211 -4.01 17.67 11.32
C LYS A 211 -3.20 16.82 10.37
N ILE A 212 -2.90 17.38 9.19
CA ILE A 212 -2.15 16.73 8.12
C ILE A 212 -0.72 17.25 8.10
N ARG A 213 0.25 16.33 8.05
CA ARG A 213 1.67 16.62 7.85
C ARG A 213 2.19 15.79 6.68
N ILE A 214 2.83 16.44 5.72
CA ILE A 214 3.50 15.77 4.61
C ILE A 214 4.82 15.20 5.14
N LEU A 215 5.02 13.88 4.95
CA LEU A 215 6.25 13.17 5.33
C LEU A 215 7.24 13.12 4.16
N ALA A 216 6.73 12.87 2.95
CA ALA A 216 7.55 12.80 1.75
C ALA A 216 6.75 13.20 0.51
N ARG A 217 7.45 13.76 -0.49
CA ARG A 217 6.94 13.99 -1.85
C ARG A 217 7.77 13.15 -2.79
N ILE A 218 7.18 12.13 -3.38
CA ILE A 218 7.95 11.16 -4.18
C ILE A 218 7.86 11.39 -5.70
N GLY A 219 7.06 12.39 -6.13
CA GLY A 219 6.93 12.77 -7.54
C GLY A 219 6.22 11.74 -8.43
N ARG A 220 5.61 10.73 -7.82
CA ARG A 220 4.83 9.68 -8.50
C ARG A 220 3.69 9.20 -7.59
N SER A 221 2.68 8.54 -8.15
CA SER A 221 1.56 8.04 -7.37
C SER A 221 2.01 7.05 -6.29
N ILE A 222 1.27 7.00 -5.18
CA ILE A 222 1.40 5.94 -4.18
C ILE A 222 0.12 5.12 -4.27
N ASP A 223 0.29 3.81 -4.49
CA ASP A 223 -0.79 2.83 -4.53
C ASP A 223 -0.85 2.09 -3.19
N GLY A 224 -0.04 1.07 -2.97
CA GLY A 224 0.07 0.40 -1.68
C GLY A 224 1.03 1.10 -0.72
N LEU A 225 0.80 0.93 0.58
CA LEU A 225 1.56 1.54 1.67
C LEU A 225 1.64 0.59 2.86
N VAL A 226 2.83 0.08 3.18
CA VAL A 226 3.05 -0.81 4.33
C VAL A 226 4.26 -0.39 5.15
N PRO A 227 4.28 -0.62 6.48
CA PRO A 227 5.45 -0.34 7.31
C PRO A 227 6.55 -1.38 7.07
N ASP A 228 7.83 -0.96 7.17
CA ASP A 228 8.98 -1.86 7.10
C ASP A 228 9.32 -2.54 8.44
N GLY A 229 8.65 -2.15 9.52
CA GLY A 229 8.93 -2.59 10.90
C GLY A 229 10.07 -1.84 11.59
N GLU A 230 10.76 -0.93 10.90
CA GLU A 230 11.84 -0.08 11.44
C GLU A 230 11.43 1.42 11.48
N GLY A 231 10.13 1.70 11.28
CA GLY A 231 9.57 3.06 11.29
C GLY A 231 9.60 3.76 9.93
N ASN A 232 9.98 3.07 8.86
CA ASN A 232 9.91 3.56 7.49
C ASN A 232 8.74 2.89 6.76
N PHE A 233 8.51 3.28 5.50
CA PHE A 233 7.41 2.76 4.69
C PHE A 233 7.90 2.19 3.37
N ILE A 234 7.36 1.04 2.99
CA ILE A 234 7.47 0.52 1.62
C ILE A 234 6.20 0.94 0.90
N VAL A 235 6.37 1.52 -0.28
CA VAL A 235 5.27 1.98 -1.13
C VAL A 235 5.37 1.40 -2.52
N SER A 236 4.23 1.17 -3.16
CA SER A 236 4.15 0.84 -4.58
C SER A 236 3.65 2.03 -5.40
N ASP A 237 4.05 2.03 -6.66
CA ASP A 237 3.47 2.84 -7.73
C ASP A 237 2.85 1.86 -8.74
N TRP A 238 1.56 2.00 -8.99
CA TRP A 238 0.81 1.11 -9.87
C TRP A 238 1.50 0.81 -11.22
N LYS A 239 2.36 1.72 -11.70
CA LYS A 239 3.12 1.52 -12.94
C LYS A 239 4.21 0.46 -12.87
N GLY A 240 4.52 -0.06 -11.66
CA GLY A 240 5.49 -1.15 -11.47
C GLY A 240 6.74 -0.78 -10.67
N ARG A 241 6.72 0.32 -9.91
CA ARG A 241 7.81 0.65 -9.00
C ARG A 241 7.43 0.36 -7.56
N THR A 242 8.42 -0.05 -6.78
CA THR A 242 8.31 -0.20 -5.34
C THR A 242 9.51 0.47 -4.70
N ALA A 243 9.31 1.24 -3.65
CA ALA A 243 10.34 2.03 -3.01
C ALA A 243 10.22 2.02 -1.47
N LEU A 244 11.34 2.24 -0.80
CA LEU A 244 11.41 2.50 0.63
C LEU A 244 11.46 4.02 0.85
N ILE A 245 10.59 4.53 1.72
CA ILE A 245 10.59 5.91 2.20
C ILE A 245 11.07 5.90 3.65
N TYR A 246 12.22 6.50 3.91
CA TYR A 246 12.73 6.68 5.26
C TYR A 246 11.95 7.77 6.02
N GLN A 247 12.00 7.74 7.34
CA GLN A 247 11.44 8.81 8.20
C GLN A 247 11.97 10.21 7.87
N SER A 248 13.16 10.30 7.29
CA SER A 248 13.76 11.54 6.80
C SER A 248 13.12 12.08 5.51
N GLY A 249 12.22 11.33 4.88
CA GLY A 249 11.68 11.61 3.56
C GLY A 249 12.55 11.15 2.39
N LEU A 250 13.72 10.55 2.65
CA LEU A 250 14.55 9.96 1.58
C LEU A 250 13.83 8.76 0.96
N LEU A 251 13.79 8.73 -0.37
CA LEU A 251 13.24 7.64 -1.18
C LEU A 251 14.38 6.80 -1.76
N ILE A 252 14.26 5.48 -1.67
CA ILE A 252 15.15 4.51 -2.34
C ILE A 252 14.30 3.52 -3.13
N ASP A 253 14.52 3.46 -4.44
CA ASP A 253 13.87 2.47 -5.29
C ASP A 253 14.37 1.05 -4.96
N LEU A 254 13.44 0.15 -4.69
CA LEU A 254 13.69 -1.26 -4.40
C LEU A 254 13.50 -2.14 -5.65
N LEU A 255 12.49 -1.81 -6.46
CA LEU A 255 12.10 -2.56 -7.66
C LEU A 255 11.56 -1.61 -8.72
N ASP A 256 11.94 -1.85 -9.98
CA ASP A 256 11.33 -1.21 -11.16
C ASP A 256 11.05 -2.25 -12.24
N THR A 257 9.77 -2.56 -12.43
CA THR A 257 9.28 -3.50 -13.44
C THR A 257 8.55 -2.80 -14.60
N THR A 258 8.64 -1.47 -14.66
CA THR A 258 7.93 -0.65 -15.66
C THR A 258 8.30 -1.02 -17.09
N LYS A 259 9.58 -1.32 -17.35
CA LYS A 259 10.07 -1.77 -18.68
C LYS A 259 9.44 -3.09 -19.12
N ASN A 260 9.13 -3.96 -18.16
CA ASN A 260 8.47 -5.25 -18.40
C ASN A 260 6.95 -5.14 -18.46
N LYS A 261 6.38 -3.93 -18.22
CA LYS A 261 4.94 -3.67 -18.13
C LYS A 261 4.23 -4.52 -17.07
N ILE A 262 4.94 -4.83 -15.99
CA ILE A 262 4.39 -5.55 -14.83
C ILE A 262 4.04 -4.50 -13.77
N ASN A 263 2.77 -4.43 -13.39
CA ASN A 263 2.28 -3.50 -12.39
C ASN A 263 2.74 -3.89 -10.98
N SER A 264 2.67 -2.94 -10.05
CA SER A 264 2.83 -3.14 -8.62
C SER A 264 1.67 -2.43 -7.94
N ALA A 265 0.61 -3.18 -7.62
CA ALA A 265 -0.61 -2.64 -7.01
C ALA A 265 -0.48 -2.59 -5.48
N ASP A 266 -1.54 -2.83 -4.71
CA ASP A 266 -1.49 -2.72 -3.26
C ASP A 266 -0.73 -3.92 -2.63
N ILE A 267 0.34 -3.63 -1.92
CA ILE A 267 1.38 -4.56 -1.46
C ILE A 267 1.20 -4.98 0.00
N GLU A 268 1.82 -6.11 0.36
CA GLU A 268 1.97 -6.57 1.74
C GLU A 268 3.45 -6.81 2.08
N TYR A 269 3.87 -6.48 3.29
CA TYR A 269 5.20 -6.79 3.79
C TYR A 269 5.15 -7.59 5.09
N ILE A 270 5.54 -8.86 5.02
CA ILE A 270 5.64 -9.72 6.19
C ILE A 270 6.99 -9.45 6.87
N VAL A 271 6.98 -8.57 7.86
CA VAL A 271 8.20 -8.09 8.55
C VAL A 271 9.04 -9.24 9.11
N ARG A 272 8.41 -10.21 9.80
CA ARG A 272 9.10 -11.37 10.39
C ARG A 272 9.92 -12.14 9.37
N ASP A 273 9.36 -12.36 8.20
CA ASP A 273 9.94 -13.20 7.14
C ASP A 273 10.69 -12.38 6.10
N LYS A 274 10.66 -11.04 6.22
CA LYS A 274 11.23 -10.08 5.26
C LYS A 274 10.73 -10.33 3.83
N LEU A 275 9.46 -10.67 3.69
CA LEU A 275 8.82 -10.96 2.41
C LEU A 275 7.92 -9.79 1.99
N LEU A 276 8.27 -9.19 0.86
CA LEU A 276 7.43 -8.23 0.15
C LEU A 276 6.62 -8.99 -0.89
N ILE A 277 5.30 -8.83 -0.84
CA ILE A 277 4.35 -9.54 -1.69
C ILE A 277 3.65 -8.51 -2.57
N ILE A 278 3.72 -8.69 -3.89
CA ILE A 278 3.28 -7.72 -4.88
C ILE A 278 2.25 -8.36 -5.82
N PRO A 279 0.99 -7.88 -5.83
CA PRO A 279 0.04 -8.24 -6.87
C PRO A 279 0.36 -7.47 -8.16
N THR A 280 0.35 -8.17 -9.29
CA THR A 280 0.89 -7.64 -10.55
C THR A 280 -0.17 -7.13 -11.51
N PHE A 281 -1.38 -6.97 -11.04
CA PHE A 281 -2.53 -6.44 -11.77
C PHE A 281 -2.75 -7.15 -13.13
N PHE A 282 -2.38 -6.53 -14.25
CA PHE A 282 -2.59 -7.12 -15.59
C PHE A 282 -1.71 -8.33 -15.91
N ASP A 283 -0.65 -8.58 -15.17
CA ASP A 283 0.17 -9.80 -15.33
C ASP A 283 -0.45 -11.02 -14.62
N ASN A 284 -1.59 -10.85 -13.91
CA ASN A 284 -2.46 -11.90 -13.38
C ASN A 284 -1.80 -12.88 -12.40
N ARG A 285 -0.82 -12.44 -11.63
CA ARG A 285 -0.16 -13.22 -10.58
C ARG A 285 0.22 -12.36 -9.38
N VAL A 286 0.73 -13.02 -8.36
CA VAL A 286 1.40 -12.40 -7.22
C VAL A 286 2.85 -12.83 -7.24
N ILE A 287 3.78 -11.89 -6.98
CA ILE A 287 5.20 -12.18 -6.89
C ILE A 287 5.67 -11.81 -5.48
N SER A 288 6.47 -12.68 -4.87
CA SER A 288 7.12 -12.38 -3.59
C SER A 288 8.61 -12.15 -3.76
N TYR A 289 9.12 -11.19 -3.04
CA TYR A 289 10.53 -10.84 -2.98
C TYR A 289 11.02 -10.88 -1.55
N ARG A 290 12.20 -11.44 -1.34
CA ARG A 290 12.93 -11.33 -0.07
C ARG A 290 13.69 -10.02 -0.04
N VAL A 291 13.42 -9.22 0.98
CA VAL A 291 14.12 -7.95 1.22
C VAL A 291 15.39 -8.25 2.02
N LYS A 292 16.56 -8.03 1.41
CA LYS A 292 17.87 -8.24 2.04
C LYS A 292 18.55 -6.90 2.26
N ARG A 293 19.02 -6.68 3.49
CA ARG A 293 19.91 -5.57 3.78
C ARG A 293 21.30 -5.88 3.20
N MET A 294 21.87 -4.94 2.47
CA MET A 294 23.27 -4.99 2.06
C MET A 294 24.15 -4.47 3.20
N ASN A 295 25.24 -5.15 3.47
CA ASN A 295 26.24 -4.74 4.47
C ASN A 295 27.07 -3.58 3.95
#